data_1bd7678fe1750ecc4a37ebfd3c494a08
#
_entry.id   1bd7678fe1750ecc4a37ebfd3c494a08
#
_cell.length_a   1.000
_cell.length_b   1.000
_cell.length_c   1.000
_cell.angle_alpha   90.00
_cell.angle_beta   90.00
_cell.angle_gamma   90.00
#
_symmetry.space_group_name_H-M   'P 1'
#
loop_
_entity.id
_entity.type
_entity.pdbx_description
1 polymer ?
#
loop_
_entity_poly.entity_id
_entity_poly.type
_entity_poly.pdbx_seq_one_letter_code
_entity_poly.pdbx_strand_id
1 'polypeptide(L)'
;RNFGHQIAVTAGIDKASGDAVVVIDADLQDPPEVIPQMIELWKEGYHVVYGQRKERKGETWFKLVTAKYFYRFLNQMTDVEIPLDTGDFRLMDRKVVEVFKNMPEKNRFIRGMVSWIGFKQIPLLYERDERFAGETKYPLKKMLKLAMDGILSFSFKPIKFIEGTGVGIMLLGFIMSIYSIFIALFNKTAVIPGWL
;
A
#
# COMPACT_ATOMS: atom_id res chain seq x y z
N ARG A 1 -13.47 -0.01 -21.21
CA ARG A 1 -12.25 0.70 -20.83
C ARG A 1 -11.60 -0.01 -19.64
N ASN A 2 -10.28 -0.18 -19.64
CA ASN A 2 -9.56 -0.74 -18.51
C ASN A 2 -9.32 0.36 -17.46
N PHE A 3 -9.88 0.18 -16.26
CA PHE A 3 -9.75 1.10 -15.13
C PHE A 3 -8.70 0.63 -14.11
N GLY A 4 -8.08 -0.51 -14.34
CA GLY A 4 -7.08 -1.13 -13.46
C GLY A 4 -7.66 -2.18 -12.52
N HIS A 5 -6.74 -3.01 -11.97
CA HIS A 5 -7.07 -4.18 -11.17
C HIS A 5 -7.86 -3.84 -9.90
N GLN A 6 -7.41 -2.88 -9.12
CA GLN A 6 -8.06 -2.53 -7.83
C GLN A 6 -9.50 -2.02 -8.02
N ILE A 7 -9.77 -1.28 -9.10
CA ILE A 7 -11.14 -0.81 -9.41
C ILE A 7 -12.02 -1.98 -9.84
N ALA A 8 -11.49 -2.92 -10.61
CA ALA A 8 -12.24 -4.11 -11.02
C ALA A 8 -12.62 -4.98 -9.81
N VAL A 9 -11.68 -5.23 -8.90
CA VAL A 9 -11.94 -5.99 -7.65
C VAL A 9 -12.95 -5.24 -6.78
N THR A 10 -12.82 -3.93 -6.63
CA THR A 10 -13.79 -3.10 -5.89
C THR A 10 -15.19 -3.24 -6.45
N ALA A 11 -15.35 -3.17 -7.78
CA ALA A 11 -16.67 -3.33 -8.42
C ALA A 11 -17.27 -4.72 -8.18
N GLY A 12 -16.43 -5.76 -8.12
CA GLY A 12 -16.86 -7.11 -7.74
C GLY A 12 -17.33 -7.19 -6.29
N ILE A 13 -16.57 -6.63 -5.37
CA ILE A 13 -16.93 -6.56 -3.94
C ILE A 13 -18.23 -5.79 -3.73
N ASP A 14 -18.40 -4.65 -4.42
CA ASP A 14 -19.60 -3.81 -4.32
C ASP A 14 -20.87 -4.55 -4.79
N LYS A 15 -20.76 -5.47 -5.74
CA LYS A 15 -21.88 -6.25 -6.29
C LYS A 15 -22.13 -7.59 -5.58
N ALA A 16 -21.16 -8.03 -4.79
CA ALA A 16 -21.30 -9.30 -4.08
C ALA A 16 -22.37 -9.22 -2.98
N SER A 17 -23.20 -10.28 -2.86
CA SER A 17 -24.36 -10.35 -1.96
C SER A 17 -24.33 -11.52 -0.95
N GLY A 18 -23.33 -12.42 -0.99
CA GLY A 18 -23.21 -13.55 -0.06
C GLY A 18 -22.86 -13.14 1.38
N ASP A 19 -23.00 -14.04 2.34
CA ASP A 19 -22.64 -13.83 3.76
C ASP A 19 -21.11 -13.69 3.94
N ALA A 20 -20.34 -14.30 3.05
CA ALA A 20 -18.93 -14.09 2.88
C ALA A 20 -18.58 -13.87 1.40
N VAL A 21 -17.54 -13.11 1.13
CA VAL A 21 -17.07 -12.79 -0.22
C VAL A 21 -15.64 -13.25 -0.37
N VAL A 22 -15.38 -14.06 -1.39
CA VAL A 22 -14.03 -14.49 -1.74
C VAL A 22 -13.54 -13.70 -2.95
N VAL A 23 -12.36 -13.10 -2.81
CA VAL A 23 -11.61 -12.47 -3.91
C VAL A 23 -10.53 -13.43 -4.33
N ILE A 24 -10.48 -13.78 -5.62
CA ILE A 24 -9.49 -14.69 -6.21
C ILE A 24 -9.07 -14.19 -7.59
N ASP A 25 -7.80 -14.35 -7.95
CA ASP A 25 -7.29 -14.04 -9.28
C ASP A 25 -7.72 -15.12 -10.29
N ALA A 26 -8.14 -14.71 -11.49
CA ALA A 26 -8.63 -15.62 -12.53
C ALA A 26 -7.50 -16.31 -13.34
N ASP A 27 -6.24 -16.16 -12.93
CA ASP A 27 -5.09 -16.75 -13.62
C ASP A 27 -4.73 -18.18 -13.15
N LEU A 28 -5.58 -18.74 -12.28
CA LEU A 28 -5.46 -20.10 -11.71
C LEU A 28 -4.16 -20.33 -10.90
N GLN A 29 -3.48 -19.29 -10.49
CA GLN A 29 -2.31 -19.41 -9.62
C GLN A 29 -2.70 -19.62 -8.14
N ASP A 30 -3.83 -19.07 -7.73
CA ASP A 30 -4.38 -19.24 -6.40
C ASP A 30 -5.43 -20.36 -6.46
N PRO A 31 -5.19 -21.54 -5.81
CA PRO A 31 -6.04 -22.70 -5.96
C PRO A 31 -7.41 -22.53 -5.29
N PRO A 32 -8.53 -22.68 -6.03
CA PRO A 32 -9.87 -22.58 -5.46
C PRO A 32 -10.15 -23.65 -4.36
N GLU A 33 -9.40 -24.74 -4.36
CA GLU A 33 -9.48 -25.84 -3.39
C GLU A 33 -9.14 -25.40 -1.96
N VAL A 34 -8.53 -24.23 -1.79
CA VAL A 34 -8.22 -23.63 -0.49
C VAL A 34 -9.46 -22.94 0.12
N ILE A 35 -10.45 -22.57 -0.69
CA ILE A 35 -11.65 -21.85 -0.25
C ILE A 35 -12.42 -22.59 0.87
N PRO A 36 -12.65 -23.92 0.82
CA PRO A 36 -13.28 -24.63 1.93
C PRO A 36 -12.58 -24.42 3.27
N GLN A 37 -11.24 -24.41 3.30
CA GLN A 37 -10.47 -24.16 4.53
C GLN A 37 -10.63 -22.71 5.01
N MET A 38 -10.73 -21.73 4.09
CA MET A 38 -11.04 -20.36 4.46
C MET A 38 -12.43 -20.23 5.10
N ILE A 39 -13.41 -21.00 4.61
CA ILE A 39 -14.78 -21.02 5.15
C ILE A 39 -14.79 -21.61 6.57
N GLU A 40 -14.02 -22.65 6.85
CA GLU A 40 -13.93 -23.22 8.20
C GLU A 40 -13.36 -22.19 9.20
N LEU A 41 -12.26 -21.52 8.85
CA LEU A 41 -11.69 -20.45 9.68
C LEU A 41 -12.66 -19.27 9.87
N TRP A 42 -13.43 -18.93 8.85
CA TRP A 42 -14.48 -17.93 8.96
C TRP A 42 -15.57 -18.35 9.95
N LYS A 43 -16.01 -19.63 9.93
CA LYS A 43 -16.97 -20.17 10.89
C LYS A 43 -16.42 -20.20 12.33
N GLU A 44 -15.10 -20.30 12.50
CA GLU A 44 -14.42 -20.14 13.81
C GLU A 44 -14.42 -18.69 14.34
N GLY A 45 -14.97 -17.75 13.57
CA GLY A 45 -15.14 -16.35 13.97
C GLY A 45 -14.03 -15.41 13.51
N TYR A 46 -13.22 -15.80 12.51
CA TYR A 46 -12.34 -14.88 11.81
C TYR A 46 -13.13 -14.15 10.72
N HIS A 47 -13.03 -12.83 10.70
CA HIS A 47 -13.78 -12.00 9.76
C HIS A 47 -13.06 -11.85 8.42
N VAL A 48 -11.74 -12.00 8.41
CA VAL A 48 -10.93 -12.02 7.19
C VAL A 48 -9.98 -13.19 7.24
N VAL A 49 -10.02 -14.04 6.22
CA VAL A 49 -9.04 -15.11 6.01
C VAL A 49 -8.29 -14.79 4.72
N TYR A 50 -7.00 -14.48 4.82
CA TYR A 50 -6.19 -14.13 3.66
C TYR A 50 -5.18 -15.22 3.31
N GLY A 51 -5.05 -15.49 2.02
CA GLY A 51 -4.06 -16.42 1.50
C GLY A 51 -2.64 -15.86 1.65
N GLN A 52 -1.77 -16.58 2.34
CA GLN A 52 -0.35 -16.29 2.47
C GLN A 52 0.46 -17.41 1.81
N ARG A 53 1.37 -17.03 0.92
CA ARG A 53 2.20 -17.99 0.19
C ARG A 53 3.28 -18.58 1.09
N LYS A 54 3.40 -19.91 1.12
CA LYS A 54 4.43 -20.61 1.90
C LYS A 54 5.83 -20.33 1.36
N GLU A 55 6.01 -20.39 0.03
CA GLU A 55 7.30 -20.19 -0.64
C GLU A 55 7.12 -19.49 -1.98
N ARG A 56 8.15 -18.74 -2.38
CA ARG A 56 8.25 -18.14 -3.72
C ARG A 56 9.14 -19.02 -4.59
N LYS A 57 8.60 -20.15 -5.05
CA LYS A 57 9.32 -21.04 -5.99
C LYS A 57 9.65 -20.29 -7.29
N GLY A 58 10.89 -20.41 -7.79
CA GLY A 58 11.31 -19.88 -9.09
C GLY A 58 11.74 -18.41 -9.11
N GLU A 59 11.80 -17.70 -7.97
CA GLU A 59 12.34 -16.34 -7.93
C GLU A 59 13.86 -16.30 -7.68
N THR A 60 14.57 -15.43 -8.42
CA THR A 60 16.00 -15.21 -8.22
C THR A 60 16.27 -14.59 -6.84
N TRP A 61 17.39 -14.97 -6.20
CA TRP A 61 17.82 -14.44 -4.91
C TRP A 61 17.78 -12.90 -4.86
N PHE A 62 18.20 -12.23 -5.92
CA PHE A 62 18.14 -10.77 -6.03
C PHE A 62 16.71 -10.22 -5.91
N LYS A 63 15.73 -10.88 -6.54
CA LYS A 63 14.31 -10.52 -6.43
C LYS A 63 13.77 -10.70 -5.02
N LEU A 64 14.15 -11.79 -4.34
CA LEU A 64 13.72 -12.07 -2.97
C LEU A 64 14.26 -11.02 -1.99
N VAL A 65 15.54 -10.67 -2.12
CA VAL A 65 16.20 -9.67 -1.26
C VAL A 65 15.61 -8.28 -1.49
N THR A 66 15.48 -7.85 -2.73
CA THR A 66 14.88 -6.54 -3.07
C THR A 66 13.42 -6.45 -2.62
N ALA A 67 12.63 -7.50 -2.80
CA ALA A 67 11.26 -7.56 -2.32
C ALA A 67 11.20 -7.45 -0.78
N LYS A 68 12.06 -8.18 -0.06
CA LYS A 68 12.13 -8.12 1.41
C LYS A 68 12.46 -6.72 1.93
N TYR A 69 13.46 -6.05 1.35
CA TYR A 69 13.80 -4.67 1.73
C TYR A 69 12.68 -3.69 1.35
N PHE A 70 12.07 -3.87 0.19
CA PHE A 70 10.95 -3.07 -0.26
C PHE A 70 9.75 -3.15 0.69
N TYR A 71 9.33 -4.35 1.09
CA TYR A 71 8.23 -4.53 2.03
C TYR A 71 8.56 -4.03 3.44
N ARG A 72 9.82 -4.19 3.89
CA ARG A 72 10.26 -3.59 5.17
C ARG A 72 10.16 -2.06 5.13
N PHE A 73 10.64 -1.46 4.05
CA PHE A 73 10.55 -0.01 3.85
C PHE A 73 9.07 0.44 3.81
N LEU A 74 8.22 -0.29 3.08
CA LEU A 74 6.80 0.00 3.00
C LEU A 74 6.15 -0.05 4.38
N ASN A 75 6.37 -1.11 5.16
CA ASN A 75 5.83 -1.25 6.52
C ASN A 75 6.38 -0.20 7.49
N GLN A 76 7.62 0.22 7.34
CA GLN A 76 8.15 1.34 8.13
C GLN A 76 7.54 2.68 7.74
N MET A 77 7.17 2.84 6.47
CA MET A 77 6.57 4.08 5.95
C MET A 77 5.06 4.15 6.11
N THR A 78 4.38 3.03 6.32
CA THR A 78 2.93 2.99 6.57
C THR A 78 2.63 2.84 8.06
N ASP A 79 1.50 3.40 8.50
CA ASP A 79 1.01 3.27 9.88
C ASP A 79 0.09 2.04 10.05
N VAL A 80 -0.06 1.21 9.00
CA VAL A 80 -0.86 -0.01 8.95
C VAL A 80 0.04 -1.19 8.64
N GLU A 81 -0.03 -2.25 9.43
CA GLU A 81 0.64 -3.52 9.14
C GLU A 81 -0.02 -4.20 7.93
N ILE A 82 0.64 -4.14 6.79
CA ILE A 82 0.21 -4.84 5.59
C ILE A 82 0.90 -6.22 5.59
N PRO A 83 0.13 -7.32 5.61
CA PRO A 83 0.71 -8.66 5.64
C PRO A 83 1.64 -8.91 4.44
N LEU A 84 2.82 -9.50 4.74
CA LEU A 84 3.82 -9.84 3.72
C LEU A 84 3.40 -11.10 2.97
N ASP A 85 3.89 -11.23 1.73
CA ASP A 85 3.68 -12.41 0.87
C ASP A 85 2.21 -12.78 0.61
N THR A 86 1.31 -11.78 0.71
CA THR A 86 -0.11 -11.93 0.43
C THR A 86 -0.49 -11.37 -0.93
N GLY A 87 -1.41 -12.09 -1.60
CA GLY A 87 -2.11 -11.62 -2.80
C GLY A 87 -3.40 -10.88 -2.45
N ASP A 88 -4.28 -10.75 -3.44
CA ASP A 88 -5.65 -10.29 -3.22
C ASP A 88 -6.59 -11.45 -2.84
N PHE A 89 -6.09 -12.72 -2.87
CA PHE A 89 -6.80 -13.92 -2.48
C PHE A 89 -7.17 -13.89 -1.00
N ARG A 90 -8.46 -13.69 -0.73
CA ARG A 90 -9.00 -13.61 0.63
C ARG A 90 -10.49 -13.87 0.69
N LEU A 91 -10.94 -14.37 1.84
CA LEU A 91 -12.34 -14.42 2.23
C LEU A 91 -12.61 -13.27 3.21
N MET A 92 -13.70 -12.55 3.01
CA MET A 92 -14.17 -11.46 3.87
C MET A 92 -15.61 -11.71 4.29
N ASP A 93 -15.88 -11.60 5.59
CA ASP A 93 -17.23 -11.58 6.16
C ASP A 93 -18.05 -10.42 5.62
N ARG A 94 -19.37 -10.58 5.54
CA ARG A 94 -20.29 -9.54 5.11
C ARG A 94 -20.08 -8.22 5.86
N LYS A 95 -19.82 -8.26 7.16
CA LYS A 95 -19.57 -7.07 7.99
C LYS A 95 -18.36 -6.28 7.50
N VAL A 96 -17.28 -6.98 7.14
CA VAL A 96 -16.06 -6.37 6.57
C VAL A 96 -16.37 -5.72 5.23
N VAL A 97 -17.11 -6.43 4.38
CA VAL A 97 -17.53 -5.96 3.05
C VAL A 97 -18.39 -4.69 3.15
N GLU A 98 -19.33 -4.65 4.08
CA GLU A 98 -20.20 -3.47 4.25
C GLU A 98 -19.40 -2.25 4.77
N VAL A 99 -18.47 -2.44 5.70
CA VAL A 99 -17.57 -1.36 6.12
C VAL A 99 -16.71 -0.88 4.96
N PHE A 100 -16.12 -1.83 4.20
CA PHE A 100 -15.29 -1.51 3.03
C PHE A 100 -16.06 -0.72 1.96
N LYS A 101 -17.32 -1.08 1.67
CA LYS A 101 -18.17 -0.36 0.71
C LYS A 101 -18.40 1.09 1.11
N ASN A 102 -18.59 1.36 2.41
CA ASN A 102 -18.88 2.69 2.96
C ASN A 102 -17.63 3.58 3.11
N MET A 103 -16.43 3.06 2.84
CA MET A 103 -15.21 3.86 2.89
C MET A 103 -15.14 4.85 1.72
N PRO A 104 -14.84 6.14 1.98
CA PRO A 104 -14.88 7.20 0.97
C PRO A 104 -13.68 7.24 0.01
N GLU A 105 -12.67 6.40 0.23
CA GLU A 105 -11.42 6.41 -0.52
C GLU A 105 -11.65 6.11 -2.00
N LYS A 106 -11.17 7.02 -2.85
CA LYS A 106 -11.22 6.87 -4.32
C LYS A 106 -10.09 6.00 -4.85
N ASN A 107 -8.90 6.11 -4.26
CA ASN A 107 -7.73 5.30 -4.60
C ASN A 107 -7.66 4.10 -3.65
N ARG A 108 -8.45 3.07 -3.94
CA ARG A 108 -8.56 1.90 -3.08
C ARG A 108 -7.38 0.95 -3.25
N PHE A 109 -6.55 0.85 -2.23
CA PHE A 109 -5.56 -0.21 -2.08
C PHE A 109 -6.14 -1.27 -1.14
N ILE A 110 -6.81 -2.26 -1.70
CA ILE A 110 -7.69 -3.19 -0.97
C ILE A 110 -6.97 -3.88 0.19
N ARG A 111 -5.72 -4.33 0.00
CA ARG A 111 -4.93 -5.00 1.05
C ARG A 111 -4.72 -4.12 2.28
N GLY A 112 -4.33 -2.87 2.06
CA GLY A 112 -4.14 -1.90 3.14
C GLY A 112 -5.46 -1.53 3.81
N MET A 113 -6.52 -1.29 3.03
CA MET A 113 -7.84 -0.93 3.55
C MET A 113 -8.43 -2.04 4.43
N VAL A 114 -8.36 -3.30 3.98
CA VAL A 114 -8.86 -4.44 4.76
C VAL A 114 -8.05 -4.62 6.06
N SER A 115 -6.73 -4.40 6.02
CA SER A 115 -5.91 -4.40 7.23
C SER A 115 -6.27 -3.24 8.17
N TRP A 116 -6.52 -2.05 7.62
CA TRP A 116 -6.87 -0.85 8.38
C TRP A 116 -8.23 -0.93 9.08
N ILE A 117 -9.20 -1.64 8.51
CA ILE A 117 -10.54 -1.85 9.10
C ILE A 117 -10.45 -2.55 10.47
N GLY A 118 -9.42 -3.35 10.72
CA GLY A 118 -9.09 -3.84 12.06
C GLY A 118 -9.94 -5.02 12.57
N PHE A 119 -10.69 -5.70 11.73
CA PHE A 119 -11.39 -6.93 12.09
C PHE A 119 -10.41 -8.08 12.38
N LYS A 120 -10.88 -9.13 13.08
CA LYS A 120 -10.09 -10.32 13.39
C LYS A 120 -9.69 -11.04 12.09
N GLN A 121 -8.39 -11.06 11.80
CA GLN A 121 -7.83 -11.62 10.58
C GLN A 121 -6.89 -12.78 10.87
N ILE A 122 -6.80 -13.75 9.95
CA ILE A 122 -5.89 -14.87 10.04
C ILE A 122 -5.28 -15.21 8.68
N PRO A 123 -3.97 -15.52 8.60
CA PRO A 123 -3.36 -16.07 7.39
C PRO A 123 -3.72 -17.55 7.22
N LEU A 124 -4.01 -17.94 5.98
CA LEU A 124 -4.05 -19.34 5.56
C LEU A 124 -2.89 -19.60 4.62
N LEU A 125 -1.94 -20.43 5.06
CA LEU A 125 -0.77 -20.79 4.28
C LEU A 125 -1.14 -21.75 3.15
N TYR A 126 -0.83 -21.36 1.90
CA TYR A 126 -1.04 -22.21 0.74
C TYR A 126 0.17 -22.23 -0.19
N GLU A 127 0.26 -23.23 -1.04
CA GLU A 127 1.22 -23.28 -2.13
C GLU A 127 0.61 -22.62 -3.37
N ARG A 128 1.33 -21.67 -3.96
CA ARG A 128 0.90 -21.01 -5.18
C ARG A 128 1.41 -21.81 -6.38
N ASP A 129 0.52 -22.11 -7.30
CA ASP A 129 0.86 -22.78 -8.53
C ASP A 129 1.61 -21.89 -9.51
N GLU A 130 2.38 -22.51 -10.41
CA GLU A 130 3.01 -21.79 -11.52
C GLU A 130 1.93 -21.27 -12.47
N ARG A 131 2.20 -20.11 -13.08
CA ARG A 131 1.26 -19.51 -14.00
C ARG A 131 1.04 -20.41 -15.22
N PHE A 132 -0.19 -20.82 -15.46
CA PHE A 132 -0.54 -21.69 -16.58
C PHE A 132 -0.29 -21.04 -17.95
N ALA A 133 -0.48 -19.70 -18.07
CA ALA A 133 -0.25 -18.97 -19.32
C ALA A 133 -0.03 -17.47 -19.07
N GLY A 134 0.73 -16.83 -19.95
CA GLY A 134 0.97 -15.38 -19.97
C GLY A 134 2.25 -14.92 -19.28
N GLU A 135 2.71 -13.71 -19.64
CA GLU A 135 3.90 -13.08 -19.09
C GLU A 135 3.57 -12.17 -17.89
N THR A 136 4.58 -11.90 -17.07
CA THR A 136 4.45 -10.99 -15.93
C THR A 136 4.13 -9.57 -16.40
N LYS A 137 2.89 -9.12 -16.23
CA LYS A 137 2.42 -7.78 -16.64
C LYS A 137 2.74 -6.66 -15.63
N TYR A 138 3.62 -6.91 -14.65
CA TYR A 138 3.99 -5.95 -13.62
C TYR A 138 5.45 -5.48 -13.77
N PRO A 139 5.74 -4.52 -14.67
CA PRO A 139 7.05 -3.89 -14.75
C PRO A 139 7.35 -3.08 -13.48
N LEU A 140 8.64 -2.87 -13.19
CA LEU A 140 9.14 -2.15 -12.00
C LEU A 140 8.42 -0.80 -11.78
N LYS A 141 8.10 -0.08 -12.86
CA LYS A 141 7.37 1.19 -12.82
C LYS A 141 5.98 1.06 -12.18
N LYS A 142 5.26 -0.04 -12.47
CA LYS A 142 3.94 -0.30 -11.85
C LYS A 142 4.07 -0.69 -10.38
N MET A 143 5.12 -1.42 -10.01
CA MET A 143 5.42 -1.76 -8.62
C MET A 143 5.73 -0.51 -7.80
N LEU A 144 6.57 0.40 -8.31
CA LEU A 144 6.88 1.66 -7.65
C LEU A 144 5.65 2.55 -7.51
N LYS A 145 4.80 2.62 -8.55
CA LYS A 145 3.54 3.35 -8.46
C LYS A 145 2.64 2.78 -7.37
N LEU A 146 2.46 1.46 -7.31
CA LEU A 146 1.64 0.81 -6.28
C LEU A 146 2.18 1.09 -4.86
N ALA A 147 3.51 1.10 -4.70
CA ALA A 147 4.15 1.45 -3.44
C ALA A 147 3.88 2.90 -3.03
N MET A 148 4.06 3.83 -3.97
CA MET A 148 3.77 5.24 -3.72
C MET A 148 2.30 5.46 -3.36
N ASP A 149 1.39 4.83 -4.10
CA ASP A 149 -0.04 4.89 -3.82
C ASP A 149 -0.35 4.34 -2.41
N GLY A 150 0.30 3.22 -2.01
CA GLY A 150 0.18 2.65 -0.67
C GLY A 150 0.72 3.57 0.43
N ILE A 151 1.93 4.13 0.25
CA ILE A 151 2.54 5.05 1.22
C ILE A 151 1.68 6.30 1.38
N LEU A 152 1.25 6.91 0.29
CA LEU A 152 0.45 8.15 0.33
C LEU A 152 -0.95 7.93 0.91
N SER A 153 -1.51 6.73 0.77
CA SER A 153 -2.84 6.38 1.31
C SER A 153 -2.82 6.03 2.80
N PHE A 154 -1.71 5.48 3.32
CA PHE A 154 -1.64 4.93 4.68
C PHE A 154 -0.51 5.50 5.54
N SER A 155 0.05 6.68 5.18
CA SER A 155 1.14 7.29 5.92
C SER A 155 1.07 8.80 5.93
N PHE A 156 1.27 9.39 7.11
CA PHE A 156 1.49 10.81 7.29
C PHE A 156 2.97 11.22 7.17
N LYS A 157 3.91 10.26 7.09
CA LYS A 157 5.35 10.54 7.06
C LYS A 157 5.80 11.41 5.89
N PRO A 158 5.31 11.19 4.63
CA PRO A 158 5.66 12.07 3.53
C PRO A 158 5.22 13.52 3.76
N ILE A 159 4.03 13.72 4.35
CA ILE A 159 3.51 15.05 4.66
C ILE A 159 4.37 15.72 5.73
N LYS A 160 4.70 15.02 6.82
CA LYS A 160 5.59 15.54 7.88
C LYS A 160 6.98 15.87 7.35
N PHE A 161 7.51 15.10 6.40
CA PHE A 161 8.80 15.39 5.77
C PHE A 161 8.74 16.69 4.96
N ILE A 162 7.69 16.88 4.17
CA ILE A 162 7.48 18.10 3.37
C ILE A 162 7.29 19.31 4.32
N GLU A 163 6.50 19.16 5.37
CA GLU A 163 6.29 20.19 6.39
C GLU A 163 7.60 20.60 7.06
N GLY A 164 8.38 19.62 7.55
CA GLY A 164 9.69 19.87 8.18
C GLY A 164 10.69 20.55 7.23
N THR A 165 10.71 20.14 5.96
CA THR A 165 11.55 20.74 4.93
C THR A 165 11.10 22.18 4.65
N GLY A 166 9.80 22.45 4.56
CA GLY A 166 9.23 23.78 4.37
C GLY A 166 9.59 24.72 5.51
N VAL A 167 9.44 24.26 6.76
CA VAL A 167 9.86 25.03 7.95
C VAL A 167 11.37 25.31 7.92
N GLY A 168 12.19 24.33 7.56
CA GLY A 168 13.63 24.52 7.43
C GLY A 168 14.02 25.60 6.41
N ILE A 169 13.40 25.56 5.22
CA ILE A 169 13.63 26.57 4.17
C ILE A 169 13.17 27.96 4.64
N MET A 170 12.00 28.03 5.30
CA MET A 170 11.47 29.29 5.84
C MET A 170 12.43 29.89 6.88
N LEU A 171 12.95 29.10 7.81
CA LEU A 171 13.91 29.57 8.81
C LEU A 171 15.22 30.05 8.17
N LEU A 172 15.71 29.33 7.18
CA LEU A 172 16.91 29.69 6.44
C LEU A 172 16.72 31.02 5.70
N GLY A 173 15.58 31.19 5.02
CA GLY A 173 15.21 32.45 4.37
C GLY A 173 15.09 33.61 5.36
N PHE A 174 14.52 33.35 6.53
CA PHE A 174 14.41 34.35 7.60
C PHE A 174 15.80 34.79 8.13
N ILE A 175 16.68 33.84 8.39
CA ILE A 175 18.07 34.12 8.81
C ILE A 175 18.82 34.92 7.75
N MET A 176 18.70 34.53 6.48
CA MET A 176 19.31 35.23 5.36
C MET A 176 18.78 36.68 5.22
N SER A 177 17.49 36.87 5.44
CA SER A 177 16.86 38.20 5.43
C SER A 177 17.42 39.08 6.54
N ILE A 178 17.50 38.60 7.76
CA ILE A 178 18.11 39.32 8.90
C ILE A 178 19.56 39.67 8.60
N TYR A 179 20.33 38.70 8.09
CA TYR A 179 21.72 38.88 7.71
C TYR A 179 21.88 39.98 6.65
N SER A 180 21.03 39.97 5.62
CA SER A 180 21.05 41.02 4.56
C SER A 180 20.72 42.40 5.11
N ILE A 181 19.71 42.53 5.98
CA ILE A 181 19.39 43.76 6.66
C ILE A 181 20.56 44.27 7.51
N PHE A 182 21.18 43.36 8.28
CA PHE A 182 22.33 43.70 9.11
C PHE A 182 23.49 44.26 8.28
N ILE A 183 23.86 43.61 7.16
CA ILE A 183 24.89 44.10 6.23
C ILE A 183 24.51 45.44 5.64
N ALA A 184 23.27 45.64 5.19
CA ALA A 184 22.81 46.88 4.60
C ALA A 184 22.94 48.06 5.59
N LEU A 185 22.68 47.82 6.88
CA LEU A 185 22.74 48.85 7.91
C LEU A 185 24.19 49.18 8.37
N PHE A 186 25.01 48.14 8.53
CA PHE A 186 26.33 48.30 9.17
C PHE A 186 27.52 48.28 8.20
N ASN A 187 27.38 47.72 7.00
CA ASN A 187 28.46 47.57 6.03
C ASN A 187 28.01 47.97 4.60
N LYS A 188 27.79 49.24 4.38
CA LYS A 188 27.25 49.79 3.11
C LYS A 188 28.15 49.51 1.89
N THR A 189 29.44 49.20 2.09
CA THR A 189 30.38 48.87 1.01
C THR A 189 30.28 47.40 0.53
N ALA A 190 29.63 46.54 1.28
CA ALA A 190 29.46 45.14 0.95
C ALA A 190 28.12 44.83 0.25
N VAL A 191 27.28 45.86 0.05
CA VAL A 191 25.96 45.69 -0.62
C VAL A 191 26.16 45.63 -2.12
N ILE A 192 25.87 44.47 -2.71
CA ILE A 192 25.86 44.32 -4.18
C ILE A 192 24.60 44.95 -4.72
N PRO A 193 24.69 45.97 -5.65
CA PRO A 193 23.51 46.59 -6.23
C PRO A 193 22.59 45.52 -6.89
N GLY A 194 21.31 45.51 -6.51
CA GLY A 194 20.31 44.57 -7.05
C GLY A 194 20.07 43.32 -6.22
N TRP A 195 20.66 43.20 -5.04
CA TRP A 195 20.46 42.06 -4.11
C TRP A 195 19.47 42.33 -2.96
N LEU A 196 18.95 43.56 -2.91
CA LEU A 196 17.88 44.02 -1.99
C LEU A 196 16.62 44.32 -2.75
#